data_ada880fe96ca7ca14623619a7d879ed2
#
_entry.id   ada880fe96ca7ca14623619a7d879ed2
#
_cell.length_a   1.000
_cell.length_b   1.000
_cell.length_c   1.000
_cell.angle_alpha   90.00
_cell.angle_beta   90.00
_cell.angle_gamma   90.00
#
_symmetry.space_group_name_H-M   'P 1'
#
loop_
_entity.id
_entity.type
_entity.pdbx_description
1 polymer ?
#
loop_
_entity_poly.entity_id
_entity_poly.type
_entity_poly.pdbx_seq_one_letter_code
_entity_poly.pdbx_strand_id
1 'polypeptide(L)' 'MREAKRFYIYIMTNRPRSHVLYTGMTGNLVRRVFEHKNKLVPGFTSRYNLTRLAYYESFAYPDAAIDREKEIKGCRRSKS' A
#
# COMPACT_ATOMS: atom_id res chain seq x y z
N MET A 1 -18.42 20.96 -2.30
CA MET A 1 -18.62 19.82 -1.89
C MET A 1 -17.50 19.18 -1.27
N ARG A 2 -17.66 18.37 -0.39
CA ARG A 2 -16.61 17.82 0.18
C ARG A 2 -16.59 16.42 -0.05
N GLU A 3 -15.49 15.84 -0.27
CA GLU A 3 -15.38 14.51 -0.46
C GLU A 3 -15.23 13.78 0.77
N ALA A 4 -15.73 12.59 0.88
CA ALA A 4 -15.56 11.79 2.07
C ALA A 4 -14.10 11.40 2.14
N LYS A 5 -13.54 11.47 3.35
CA LYS A 5 -12.20 11.07 3.51
C LYS A 5 -12.15 9.59 3.53
N ARG A 6 -11.18 9.02 2.85
CA ARG A 6 -10.99 7.60 2.83
C ARG A 6 -9.55 7.25 3.06
N PHE A 7 -9.33 6.06 3.56
CA PHE A 7 -7.99 5.59 3.83
C PHE A 7 -7.81 4.28 3.08
N TYR A 8 -6.67 4.13 2.44
CA TYR A 8 -6.42 2.97 1.60
C TYR A 8 -5.21 2.21 2.05
N ILE A 9 -5.33 0.88 2.04
CA ILE A 9 -4.19 0.03 2.27
C ILE A 9 -3.87 -0.50 0.89
N TYR A 10 -2.61 -0.45 0.49
CA TYR A 10 -2.24 -0.89 -0.84
C TYR A 10 -0.97 -1.71 -0.80
N ILE A 11 -0.81 -2.56 -1.81
CA ILE A 11 0.38 -3.40 -1.92
C ILE A 11 0.97 -3.16 -3.28
N MET A 12 2.26 -2.78 -3.32
CA MET A 12 2.98 -2.53 -4.56
C MET A 12 3.97 -3.65 -4.78
N THR A 13 4.24 -3.93 -6.06
CA THR A 13 5.19 -4.97 -6.42
C THR A 13 5.92 -4.54 -7.68
N ASN A 14 6.97 -5.25 -8.05
CA ASN A 14 7.71 -4.89 -9.25
C ASN A 14 7.28 -5.70 -10.47
N ARG A 15 6.66 -6.85 -10.27
CA ARG A 15 6.17 -7.64 -11.39
C ARG A 15 5.26 -8.72 -10.86
N PRO A 16 4.46 -9.35 -11.72
CA PRO A 16 3.55 -10.39 -11.28
C PRO A 16 4.32 -11.52 -10.61
N ARG A 17 3.77 -12.06 -9.56
CA ARG A 17 4.37 -13.18 -8.86
C ARG A 17 5.70 -12.87 -8.20
N SER A 18 5.99 -11.60 -8.01
CA SER A 18 7.20 -11.20 -7.33
C SER A 18 7.05 -11.45 -5.85
N HIS A 19 8.13 -11.75 -5.16
CA HIS A 19 8.12 -11.90 -3.72
C HIS A 19 8.44 -10.56 -3.06
N VAL A 20 8.76 -9.55 -3.84
CA VAL A 20 9.09 -8.25 -3.28
C VAL A 20 7.82 -7.42 -3.23
N LEU A 21 7.29 -7.21 -2.04
CA LEU A 21 6.05 -6.48 -1.84
C LEU A 21 6.22 -5.37 -0.83
N TYR A 22 5.44 -4.32 -1.00
CA TYR A 22 5.46 -3.21 -0.07
C TYR A 22 4.01 -2.90 0.29
N THR A 23 3.70 -2.87 1.58
CA THR A 23 2.35 -2.55 2.05
C THR A 23 2.38 -1.17 2.67
N GLY A 24 1.47 -0.32 2.25
CA GLY A 24 1.42 1.03 2.78
C GLY A 24 -0.01 1.50 2.99
N MET A 25 -0.15 2.67 3.57
CA MET A 25 -1.45 3.27 3.80
C MET A 25 -1.41 4.70 3.30
N THR A 26 -2.48 5.15 2.69
CA THR A 26 -2.53 6.52 2.18
C THR A 26 -3.96 7.03 2.15
N GLY A 27 -4.12 8.34 2.18
CA GLY A 27 -5.42 8.94 2.05
C GLY A 27 -5.74 9.26 0.60
N ASN A 28 -4.79 9.09 -0.31
CA ASN A 28 -5.03 9.36 -1.71
C ASN A 28 -4.30 8.31 -2.53
N LEU A 29 -5.02 7.25 -2.85
CA LEU A 29 -4.42 6.11 -3.54
C LEU A 29 -3.88 6.48 -4.91
N VAL A 30 -4.66 7.20 -5.70
CA VAL A 30 -4.24 7.54 -7.04
C VAL A 30 -2.93 8.31 -7.03
N ARG A 31 -2.84 9.29 -6.16
CA ARG A 31 -1.64 10.09 -6.08
C ARG A 31 -0.45 9.25 -5.61
N ARG A 32 -0.67 8.39 -4.63
CA ARG A 32 0.42 7.58 -4.11
C ARG A 32 0.94 6.60 -5.14
N VAL A 33 0.02 5.98 -5.91
CA VAL A 33 0.43 5.07 -6.95
C VAL A 33 1.24 5.81 -8.01
N PHE A 34 0.81 7.02 -8.34
CA PHE A 34 1.51 7.84 -9.31
C PHE A 34 2.94 8.11 -8.81
N GLU A 35 3.07 8.46 -7.53
CA GLU A 35 4.38 8.73 -6.95
C GLU A 35 5.29 7.52 -7.00
N HIS A 36 4.74 6.34 -6.74
CA HIS A 36 5.55 5.13 -6.79
C HIS A 36 5.96 4.81 -8.23
N LYS A 37 5.06 4.99 -9.17
CA LYS A 37 5.37 4.69 -10.55
C LYS A 37 6.47 5.59 -11.10
N ASN A 38 6.54 6.80 -10.60
CA ASN A 38 7.54 7.74 -11.05
C ASN A 38 8.72 7.82 -10.11
N LYS A 39 8.76 6.89 -9.15
CA LYS A 39 9.85 6.79 -8.19
C LYS A 39 10.09 8.08 -7.43
N LEU A 40 9.01 8.78 -7.13
CA LEU A 40 9.11 10.01 -6.36
C LEU A 40 9.17 9.73 -4.86
N VAL A 41 8.82 8.51 -4.46
CA VAL A 41 8.92 8.12 -3.07
C VAL A 41 10.26 7.43 -2.91
N PRO A 42 11.17 8.00 -2.14
CA PRO A 42 12.50 7.41 -2.03
C PRO A 42 12.49 6.17 -1.15
N GLY A 43 13.54 5.40 -1.24
CA GLY A 43 13.71 4.26 -0.36
C GLY A 43 13.37 2.93 -0.99
N PHE A 44 12.74 2.07 -0.19
CA PHE A 44 12.51 0.69 -0.60
C PHE A 44 11.80 0.54 -1.94
N THR A 45 10.69 1.25 -2.14
CA THR A 45 9.92 1.08 -3.37
C THR A 45 10.67 1.55 -4.61
N SER A 46 11.44 2.61 -4.46
CA SER A 46 12.21 3.13 -5.58
C SER A 46 13.35 2.19 -5.91
N ARG A 47 13.99 1.64 -4.87
CA ARG A 47 15.10 0.76 -5.05
C ARG A 47 14.76 -0.52 -5.75
N TYR A 48 13.59 -1.09 -5.47
CA TYR A 48 13.18 -2.35 -6.08
C TYR A 48 12.18 -2.18 -7.22
N ASN A 49 11.97 -0.95 -7.68
CA ASN A 49 11.06 -0.68 -8.80
C ASN A 49 9.65 -1.19 -8.54
N LEU A 50 9.15 -0.93 -7.35
CA LEU A 50 7.80 -1.36 -7.01
C LEU A 50 6.81 -0.37 -7.58
N THR A 51 6.52 -0.50 -8.85
CA THR A 51 5.68 0.44 -9.57
C THR A 51 4.32 -0.12 -9.96
N ARG A 52 4.05 -1.36 -9.61
CA ARG A 52 2.75 -1.97 -9.95
C ARG A 52 1.89 -2.10 -8.71
N LEU A 53 0.63 -1.72 -8.83
CA LEU A 53 -0.30 -1.84 -7.73
C LEU A 53 -0.89 -3.24 -7.79
N ALA A 54 -0.57 -4.07 -6.83
CA ALA A 54 -1.03 -5.45 -6.80
C ALA A 54 -2.39 -5.60 -6.12
N TYR A 55 -2.67 -4.75 -5.14
CA TYR A 55 -3.90 -4.91 -4.38
C TYR A 55 -4.18 -3.65 -3.58
N TYR A 56 -5.43 -3.37 -3.28
CA TYR A 56 -5.75 -2.28 -2.38
C TYR A 56 -7.13 -2.50 -1.76
N GLU A 57 -7.34 -1.86 -0.62
CA GLU A 57 -8.63 -1.88 0.06
C GLU A 57 -8.90 -0.47 0.54
N SER A 58 -10.15 -0.06 0.60
CA SER A 58 -10.46 1.25 1.10
C SER A 58 -11.25 1.15 2.40
N PHE A 59 -11.05 2.12 3.27
CA PHE A 59 -11.70 2.14 4.57
C PHE A 59 -12.20 3.55 4.86
N ALA A 60 -13.32 3.64 5.57
CA ALA A 60 -13.87 4.94 5.93
C ALA A 60 -13.19 5.50 7.18
N TYR A 61 -12.58 4.63 7.98
CA TYR A 61 -11.95 5.07 9.21
C TYR A 61 -10.49 4.65 9.29
N PRO A 62 -9.62 5.50 9.84
CA PRO A 62 -8.20 5.18 9.91
C PRO A 62 -7.90 3.99 10.80
N ASP A 63 -8.68 3.80 11.87
CA ASP A 63 -8.44 2.66 12.75
C ASP A 63 -8.58 1.34 12.01
N ALA A 64 -9.60 1.23 11.17
CA ALA A 64 -9.81 0.01 10.42
C ALA A 64 -8.66 -0.23 9.44
N ALA A 65 -8.18 0.84 8.83
CA ALA A 65 -7.08 0.71 7.88
C ALA A 65 -5.80 0.28 8.58
N ILE A 66 -5.54 0.85 9.75
CA ILE A 66 -4.35 0.50 10.51
C ILE A 66 -4.39 -0.95 10.94
N ASP A 67 -5.55 -1.41 11.39
CA ASP A 67 -5.69 -2.80 11.81
C ASP A 67 -5.45 -3.74 10.63
N ARG A 68 -5.97 -3.37 9.47
CA ARG A 68 -5.80 -4.22 8.30
C ARG A 68 -4.34 -4.26 7.87
N GLU A 69 -3.66 -3.12 7.96
CA GLU A 69 -2.27 -3.08 7.60
C GLU A 69 -1.46 -4.01 8.50
N LYS A 70 -1.77 -4.00 9.78
CA LYS A 70 -1.07 -4.88 10.72
C LYS A 70 -1.34 -6.33 10.41
N GLU A 71 -2.56 -6.66 10.05
CA GLU A 71 -2.90 -8.02 9.68
C GLU A 71 -2.10 -8.48 8.48
N ILE A 72 -2.04 -7.65 7.47
CA ILE A 72 -1.33 -8.00 6.25
C ILE A 72 0.15 -8.17 6.52
N LYS A 73 0.74 -7.24 7.25
CA LYS A 73 2.16 -7.31 7.51
C LYS A 73 2.53 -8.45 8.44
N GLY A 74 1.64 -8.83 9.32
CA GLY A 74 1.93 -9.86 10.28
C GLY A 74 1.47 -11.24 9.91
N CYS A 75 0.71 -11.37 8.84
CA CYS A 75 0.07 -12.64 8.61
C CYS A 75 1.04 -13.76 8.33
N ARG A 76 2.21 -13.48 7.80
CA ARG A 76 3.08 -14.53 7.54
C ARG A 76 3.84 -14.95 8.73
N ARG A 77 3.76 -14.29 9.83
CA ARG A 77 4.44 -14.64 10.94
C ARG A 77 3.76 -15.63 11.66
N SER A 78 2.72 -15.79 11.60
CA SER A 78 2.00 -16.76 12.31
C SER A 78 2.44 -17.21 13.59
N LYS A 79 2.63 -17.25 14.08
CA LYS A 79 2.91 -17.61 15.04
C LYS A 79 3.21 -17.53 15.71
N SER A 80 3.19 -17.49 15.92
CA SER A 80 3.31 -17.46 16.41
C SER A 80 3.24 -17.34 16.93
#